data_195c540a5d8fcbad4ff1aa43dd86a619
#
_entry.id   195c540a5d8fcbad4ff1aa43dd86a619
#
_cell.length_a   1.000
_cell.length_b   1.000
_cell.length_c   1.000
_cell.angle_alpha   90.00
_cell.angle_beta   90.00
_cell.angle_gamma   90.00
#
_symmetry.space_group_name_H-M   'P 1'
#
loop_
_entity.id
_entity.type
_entity.pdbx_description
1 polymer ?
#
loop_
_entity_poly.entity_id
_entity_poly.type
_entity_poly.pdbx_seq_one_letter_code
_entity_poly.pdbx_strand_id
1 'polypeptide(L)'
;MLGSMFAGVEESPGETIIYEGRKFKSYRGMGSLEAMQKGSKDRYFQDAEDDIKKLVPEGISGRVPYRGKLIEVMFQLIGGLRAGMGYCGAPTIDRLKGARFVRITSAGVR
;
A
#
# COMPACT_ATOMS: atom_id res chain seq x y z
N MET A 1 -6.73 0.81 -0.90
CA MET A 1 -5.55 0.79 -0.01
C MET A 1 -4.28 0.77 -0.85
N LEU A 2 -3.30 1.58 -0.49
CA LEU A 2 -2.09 1.81 -1.28
C LEU A 2 -0.80 1.51 -0.51
N GLY A 3 -0.89 0.68 0.53
CA GLY A 3 0.22 0.46 1.45
C GLY A 3 1.52 0.03 0.79
N SER A 4 1.51 -1.08 0.07
CA SER A 4 2.72 -1.59 -0.56
C SER A 4 3.23 -0.69 -1.69
N MET A 5 2.33 0.00 -2.36
CA MET A 5 2.70 0.89 -3.46
C MET A 5 3.48 2.09 -2.95
N PHE A 6 3.03 2.71 -1.87
CA PHE A 6 3.76 3.83 -1.28
C PHE A 6 4.92 3.39 -0.41
N ALA A 7 4.93 2.15 0.07
CA ALA A 7 6.07 1.65 0.83
C ALA A 7 7.34 1.57 -0.02
N GLY A 8 7.20 1.40 -1.33
CA GLY A 8 8.35 1.28 -2.23
C GLY A 8 8.95 2.60 -2.70
N VAL A 9 8.35 3.73 -2.37
CA VAL A 9 8.90 5.02 -2.82
C VAL A 9 10.09 5.45 -1.98
N GLU A 10 10.93 6.30 -2.56
CA GLU A 10 12.15 6.76 -1.91
C GLU A 10 11.90 7.44 -0.57
N GLU A 11 10.84 8.23 -0.48
CA GLU A 11 10.50 9.00 0.71
C GLU A 11 9.88 8.16 1.83
N SER A 12 9.52 6.94 1.55
CA SER A 12 8.98 6.06 2.57
C SER A 12 10.05 5.71 3.62
N PRO A 13 9.69 5.62 4.90
CA PRO A 13 10.63 5.12 5.90
C PRO A 13 10.93 3.66 5.62
N GLY A 14 12.15 3.28 5.78
CA GLY A 14 12.62 1.93 5.49
C GLY A 14 13.90 1.99 4.71
N GLU A 15 14.72 0.98 4.88
CA GLU A 15 16.01 0.93 4.24
C GLU A 15 15.89 0.44 2.80
N THR A 16 16.70 1.01 1.94
CA THR A 16 16.85 0.51 0.59
C THR A 16 17.80 -0.68 0.61
N ILE A 17 17.34 -1.79 0.08
CA ILE A 17 18.08 -3.05 0.07
C ILE A 17 18.35 -3.42 -1.39
N ILE A 18 19.58 -3.86 -1.66
CA ILE A 18 19.93 -4.40 -2.96
C ILE A 18 20.06 -5.91 -2.82
N TYR A 19 19.27 -6.64 -3.60
CA TYR A 19 19.28 -8.10 -3.59
C TYR A 19 19.18 -8.60 -5.02
N GLU A 20 20.13 -9.42 -5.39
CA GLU A 20 20.22 -9.99 -6.75
C GLU A 20 20.13 -8.94 -7.86
N GLY A 21 20.80 -7.79 -7.65
CA GLY A 21 20.83 -6.70 -8.62
C GLY A 21 19.58 -5.85 -8.66
N ARG A 22 18.62 -6.08 -7.77
CA ARG A 22 17.38 -5.30 -7.70
C ARG A 22 17.32 -4.50 -6.41
N LYS A 23 16.68 -3.35 -6.51
CA LYS A 23 16.44 -2.51 -5.34
C LYS A 23 15.09 -2.83 -4.72
N PHE A 24 15.09 -2.94 -3.42
CA PHE A 24 13.90 -3.17 -2.62
C PHE A 24 13.89 -2.20 -1.45
N LYS A 25 12.72 -1.97 -0.91
CA LYS A 25 12.57 -1.24 0.36
C LYS A 25 12.05 -2.20 1.43
N SER A 26 12.56 -2.08 2.63
CA SER A 26 11.99 -2.83 3.74
C SER A 26 10.59 -2.30 4.04
N TYR A 27 9.68 -3.20 4.34
CA TYR A 27 8.28 -2.89 4.54
C TYR A 27 7.74 -3.73 5.68
N ARG A 28 6.88 -3.12 6.49
CA ARG A 28 6.15 -3.86 7.51
C ARG A 28 4.78 -3.23 7.70
N GLY A 29 3.78 -4.08 7.93
CA GLY A 29 2.44 -3.61 8.26
C GLY A 29 2.39 -3.11 9.70
N MET A 30 1.45 -2.23 9.97
CA MET A 30 1.28 -1.66 11.31
C MET A 30 0.97 -2.72 12.36
N GLY A 31 0.32 -3.80 11.97
CA GLY A 31 0.01 -4.89 12.86
C GLY A 31 1.13 -5.92 13.04
N SER A 32 2.29 -5.73 12.43
CA SER A 32 3.41 -6.66 12.61
C SER A 32 3.97 -6.55 14.01
N LEU A 33 4.56 -7.65 14.48
CA LEU A 33 5.15 -7.68 15.81
C LEU A 33 6.27 -6.65 15.97
N GLU A 34 7.10 -6.50 14.95
CA GLU A 34 8.18 -5.52 14.97
C GLU A 34 7.66 -4.09 15.05
N ALA A 35 6.62 -3.77 14.30
CA ALA A 35 6.02 -2.45 14.35
C ALA A 35 5.41 -2.17 15.71
N MET A 36 4.74 -3.15 16.30
CA MET A 36 4.17 -3.01 17.64
C MET A 36 5.22 -2.78 18.70
N GLN A 37 6.36 -3.44 18.59
CA GLN A 37 7.45 -3.29 19.54
C GLN A 37 8.17 -1.96 19.43
N LYS A 38 8.27 -1.41 18.21
CA LYS A 38 9.08 -0.21 17.96
C LYS A 38 8.32 1.11 18.05
N GLY A 39 7.04 1.11 17.86
CA GLY A 39 6.34 2.38 17.85
C GLY A 39 4.84 2.31 17.80
N SER A 40 4.31 1.23 17.32
CA SER A 40 2.86 1.12 17.15
C SER A 40 2.13 0.72 18.41
N LYS A 41 2.85 0.32 19.46
CA LYS A 41 2.19 -0.11 20.69
C LYS A 41 1.40 1.02 21.36
N ASP A 42 1.88 2.24 21.26
CA ASP A 42 1.14 3.38 21.80
C ASP A 42 -0.15 3.63 21.03
N ARG A 43 -0.16 3.25 19.79
CA ARG A 43 -1.31 3.42 18.91
C ARG A 43 -2.35 2.33 19.13
N TYR A 44 -1.91 1.10 19.35
CA TYR A 44 -2.83 -0.03 19.51
C TYR A 44 -3.31 -0.16 20.95
N PHE A 45 -2.40 -0.15 21.89
CA PHE A 45 -2.76 -0.24 23.30
C PHE A 45 -1.65 0.27 24.17
N GLN A 46 -2.03 1.04 25.16
CA GLN A 46 -1.14 1.55 26.16
C GLN A 46 -0.70 0.46 27.14
N ASP A 47 -1.56 -0.50 27.39
CA ASP A 47 -1.28 -1.62 28.29
C ASP A 47 -0.76 -2.85 27.56
N ALA A 48 -0.47 -2.71 26.29
CA ALA A 48 0.11 -3.80 25.50
C ALA A 48 1.48 -4.22 26.02
N GLU A 49 2.16 -3.37 26.75
CA GLU A 49 3.42 -3.72 27.35
C GLU A 49 3.33 -4.90 28.30
N ASP A 50 2.17 -5.12 28.89
CA ASP A 50 1.93 -6.27 29.75
C ASP A 50 1.91 -7.59 28.97
N ASP A 51 1.69 -7.51 27.67
CA ASP A 51 1.38 -8.67 26.88
C ASP A 51 1.98 -8.68 25.49
N ILE A 52 3.19 -8.10 25.33
CA ILE A 52 3.88 -8.15 24.04
C ILE A 52 3.95 -9.58 23.51
N LYS A 53 4.11 -10.56 24.40
CA LYS A 53 4.16 -11.97 24.03
C LYS A 53 2.83 -12.50 23.53
N LYS A 54 1.73 -11.83 23.86
CA LYS A 54 0.38 -12.23 23.47
C LYS A 54 -0.11 -11.48 22.26
N LEU A 55 0.65 -10.47 21.77
CA LEU A 55 0.25 -9.74 20.58
C LEU A 55 0.30 -10.65 19.37
N VAL A 56 -0.79 -10.61 18.60
CA VAL A 56 -0.88 -11.35 17.36
C VAL A 56 -0.59 -10.37 16.22
N PRO A 57 0.48 -10.57 15.45
CA PRO A 57 0.77 -9.68 14.34
C PRO A 57 -0.33 -9.75 13.27
N GLU A 58 -0.85 -8.59 12.90
CA GLU A 58 -1.85 -8.48 11.84
C GLU A 58 -1.20 -8.12 10.50
N GLY A 59 0.06 -7.71 10.52
CA GLY A 59 0.82 -7.39 9.34
C GLY A 59 2.07 -8.23 9.23
N ILE A 60 2.71 -8.16 8.09
CA ILE A 60 3.94 -8.90 7.82
C ILE A 60 5.08 -7.93 7.56
N SER A 61 6.30 -8.38 7.92
CA SER A 61 7.52 -7.69 7.54
C SER A 61 8.07 -8.34 6.27
N GLY A 62 8.56 -7.51 5.36
CA GLY A 62 9.09 -8.02 4.13
C GLY A 62 9.74 -6.94 3.31
N ARG A 63 9.83 -7.20 2.01
CA ARG A 63 10.43 -6.28 1.06
C ARG A 63 9.43 -5.96 -0.03
N VAL A 64 9.43 -4.72 -0.49
CA VAL A 64 8.66 -4.31 -1.66
C VAL A 64 9.62 -3.76 -2.70
N PRO A 65 9.29 -3.89 -3.98
CA PRO A 65 10.13 -3.33 -5.04
C PRO A 65 10.30 -1.83 -4.87
N TYR A 66 11.50 -1.33 -5.12
CA TYR A 66 11.75 0.11 -5.14
C TYR A 66 11.03 0.73 -6.34
N ARG A 67 10.28 1.79 -6.10
CA ARG A 67 9.44 2.40 -7.13
C ARG A 67 9.88 3.80 -7.56
N GLY A 68 10.96 4.31 -7.02
CA GLY A 68 11.43 5.65 -7.33
C GLY A 68 10.81 6.72 -6.45
N LYS A 69 10.76 7.93 -6.93
CA LYS A 69 10.27 9.06 -6.14
C LYS A 69 8.74 9.07 -6.06
N LEU A 70 8.24 9.56 -4.93
CA LEU A 70 6.80 9.66 -4.69
C LEU A 70 6.09 10.43 -5.79
N ILE A 71 6.68 11.53 -6.26
CA ILE A 71 6.03 12.36 -7.28
C ILE A 71 5.80 11.59 -8.58
N GLU A 72 6.71 10.69 -8.94
CA GLU A 72 6.56 9.87 -10.14
C GLU A 72 5.41 8.87 -9.99
N VAL A 73 5.33 8.24 -8.81
CA VAL A 73 4.24 7.30 -8.52
C VAL A 73 2.90 8.03 -8.50
N MET A 74 2.84 9.20 -7.85
CA MET A 74 1.62 10.00 -7.82
C MET A 74 1.19 10.45 -9.21
N PHE A 75 2.13 10.83 -10.05
CA PHE A 75 1.83 11.22 -11.41
C PHE A 75 1.16 10.08 -12.19
N GLN A 76 1.68 8.88 -12.04
CA GLN A 76 1.10 7.69 -12.70
C GLN A 76 -0.30 7.38 -12.15
N LEU A 77 -0.48 7.45 -10.84
CA LEU A 77 -1.77 7.17 -10.21
C LEU A 77 -2.83 8.18 -10.65
N ILE A 78 -2.48 9.45 -10.65
CA ILE A 78 -3.40 10.52 -11.07
C ILE A 78 -3.72 10.36 -12.55
N GLY A 79 -2.73 10.02 -13.38
CA GLY A 79 -2.97 9.75 -14.79
C GLY A 79 -3.94 8.60 -15.00
N GLY A 80 -3.77 7.52 -14.24
CA GLY A 80 -4.70 6.39 -14.29
C GLY A 80 -6.12 6.76 -13.87
N LEU A 81 -6.23 7.55 -12.79
CA LEU A 81 -7.53 8.02 -12.33
C LEU A 81 -8.22 8.89 -13.39
N ARG A 82 -7.49 9.83 -13.99
CA ARG A 82 -8.04 10.69 -15.03
C ARG A 82 -8.47 9.90 -16.26
N ALA A 83 -7.68 8.91 -16.65
CA ALA A 83 -8.04 8.03 -17.75
C ALA A 83 -9.32 7.26 -17.45
N GLY A 84 -9.43 6.70 -16.25
CA GLY A 84 -10.64 6.00 -15.81
C GLY A 84 -11.87 6.91 -15.81
N MET A 85 -11.72 8.14 -15.33
CA MET A 85 -12.79 9.12 -15.38
C MET A 85 -13.21 9.43 -16.81
N GLY A 86 -12.26 9.55 -17.73
CA GLY A 86 -12.54 9.75 -19.14
C GLY A 86 -13.31 8.59 -19.75
N TYR A 87 -12.90 7.36 -19.47
CA TYR A 87 -13.60 6.18 -19.98
C TYR A 87 -15.03 6.07 -19.46
N CYS A 88 -15.26 6.49 -18.21
CA CYS A 88 -16.58 6.42 -17.60
C CYS A 88 -17.41 7.67 -17.88
N GLY A 89 -16.88 8.66 -18.56
CA GLY A 89 -17.57 9.93 -18.79
C GLY A 89 -17.84 10.70 -17.51
N ALA A 90 -16.99 10.56 -16.51
CA ALA A 90 -17.18 11.15 -15.19
C ALA A 90 -16.35 12.43 -15.05
N PRO A 91 -16.98 13.62 -14.99
CA PRO A 91 -16.22 14.87 -14.87
C PRO A 91 -15.70 15.12 -13.47
N THR A 92 -16.19 14.41 -12.47
CA THR A 92 -15.75 14.53 -11.08
C THR A 92 -15.60 13.15 -10.47
N ILE A 93 -14.88 13.09 -9.33
CA ILE A 93 -14.72 11.84 -8.59
C ILE A 93 -16.07 11.32 -8.08
N ASP A 94 -16.94 12.22 -7.64
CA ASP A 94 -18.27 11.80 -7.18
C ASP A 94 -19.06 11.14 -8.30
N ARG A 95 -18.96 11.66 -9.52
CA ARG A 95 -19.58 11.03 -10.68
C ARG A 95 -18.97 9.67 -10.99
N LEU A 96 -17.65 9.55 -10.81
CA LEU A 96 -16.96 8.27 -11.01
C LEU A 96 -17.49 7.19 -10.08
N LYS A 97 -17.85 7.54 -8.85
CA LYS A 97 -18.41 6.60 -7.88
C LYS A 97 -19.73 6.00 -8.33
N GLY A 98 -20.42 6.66 -9.23
CA GLY A 98 -21.65 6.15 -9.83
C GLY A 98 -21.45 5.26 -11.05
N ALA A 99 -20.21 4.97 -11.42
CA ALA A 99 -19.91 4.10 -12.54
C ALA A 99 -20.45 2.68 -12.30
N ARG A 100 -20.91 2.06 -13.37
CA ARG A 100 -21.48 0.73 -13.30
C ARG A 100 -20.43 -0.32 -13.58
N PHE A 101 -20.69 -1.52 -13.08
CA PHE A 101 -19.80 -2.65 -13.24
C PHE A 101 -20.43 -3.71 -14.12
N VAL A 102 -19.58 -4.41 -14.85
CA VAL A 102 -20.00 -5.57 -15.64
C VAL A 102 -19.37 -6.80 -15.01
N ARG A 103 -20.17 -7.81 -14.83
CA ARG A 103 -19.64 -9.08 -14.35
C ARG A 103 -18.89 -9.77 -15.47
N ILE A 104 -17.64 -10.11 -15.23
CA ILE A 104 -16.83 -10.85 -16.19
C ILE A 104 -16.85 -12.32 -15.83
N THR A 105 -17.17 -13.15 -16.81
CA THR A 105 -17.09 -14.61 -16.69
C THR A 105 -15.86 -15.11 -17.42
N SER A 106 -15.48 -16.37 -17.20
CA SER A 106 -14.35 -16.96 -17.92
C SER A 106 -14.51 -16.88 -19.44
N ALA A 107 -15.73 -16.97 -19.94
CA ALA A 107 -16.01 -16.84 -21.37
C ALA A 107 -15.87 -15.39 -21.86
N GLY A 108 -16.10 -14.43 -20.99
CA GLY A 108 -16.02 -13.00 -21.32
C GLY A 108 -14.62 -12.40 -21.27
N VAL A 109 -13.64 -13.14 -20.82
CA VAL A 109 -12.27 -12.63 -20.62
C VAL A 109 -11.40 -12.77 -21.86
N ARG A 110 -11.90 -13.23 -22.92
CA ARG A 110 -11.15 -13.44 -24.17
C ARG A 110 -10.80 -12.15 -24.89
#